data_87e5dfd390046b8d59ffd0b4d98aa5d0
#
_entry.id   87e5dfd390046b8d59ffd0b4d98aa5d0
#
_cell.length_a   1.000
_cell.length_b   1.000
_cell.length_c   1.000
_cell.angle_alpha   90.00
_cell.angle_beta   90.00
_cell.angle_gamma   90.00
#
_symmetry.space_group_name_H-M   'P 1'
#
loop_
_entity.id
_entity.type
_entity.pdbx_description
1 polymer ?
#
loop_
_entity_poly.entity_id
_entity_poly.type
_entity_poly.pdbx_seq_one_letter_code
_entity_poly.pdbx_strand_id
1 'polypeptide(L)'
;FLGIRPNEKNRVNTGRETFILPVDWSGTFPVFENGLIPMKPTLKMPSGVENQTGKNGYLPSGNFVFKDDFSDKTLDLRWIGLRGPREDFVDMTDKGLRIIPFTSNINEVKPTSTLFYRQQHNQFTAAATMEYKPKNEKDFAGITCYQNERYHYVFGITKKGKDYYLILQRTEKGQASVLGEVKIETEKPVTLQVTANGDDYRFNYSIDGKGFLNLGGTVSGDILSTNEAGGFTGAMIGLYATSVGY
;
A
#
# COMPACT_ATOMS: atom_id res chain seq x y z
N PHE A 1 16.39 2.11 -17.33
CA PHE A 1 15.38 3.13 -17.59
C PHE A 1 14.13 2.92 -16.75
N LEU A 2 13.29 3.95 -16.70
CA LEU A 2 11.99 3.88 -16.04
C LEU A 2 10.92 3.57 -17.08
N GLY A 3 10.07 2.59 -16.77
CA GLY A 3 8.93 2.19 -17.59
C GLY A 3 7.69 2.01 -16.77
N ILE A 4 6.59 1.64 -17.41
CA ILE A 4 5.32 1.27 -16.77
C ILE A 4 4.94 -0.15 -17.15
N ARG A 5 4.23 -0.83 -16.27
CA ARG A 5 3.69 -2.17 -16.50
C ARG A 5 2.18 -2.16 -16.24
N PRO A 6 1.40 -1.91 -17.29
CA PRO A 6 -0.06 -1.95 -17.17
C PRO A 6 -0.56 -3.35 -16.79
N ASN A 7 -1.68 -3.40 -16.10
CA ASN A 7 -2.44 -4.63 -15.90
C ASN A 7 -3.25 -5.01 -17.17
N GLU A 8 -4.04 -6.08 -17.10
CA GLU A 8 -4.83 -6.58 -18.23
C GLU A 8 -5.87 -5.56 -18.76
N LYS A 9 -6.32 -4.63 -17.92
CA LYS A 9 -7.24 -3.55 -18.31
C LYS A 9 -6.51 -2.25 -18.69
N ASN A 10 -5.20 -2.33 -18.93
CA ASN A 10 -4.35 -1.19 -19.27
C ASN A 10 -4.29 -0.10 -18.18
N ARG A 11 -4.35 -0.50 -16.92
CA ARG A 11 -4.24 0.38 -15.74
C ARG A 11 -2.88 0.25 -15.09
N VAL A 12 -2.30 1.35 -14.63
CA VAL A 12 -0.97 1.42 -14.04
C VAL A 12 -1.09 1.76 -12.56
N ASN A 13 -1.17 0.75 -11.70
CA ASN A 13 -1.22 0.91 -10.25
C ASN A 13 0.18 0.85 -9.60
N THR A 14 1.16 0.21 -10.24
CA THR A 14 2.53 0.07 -9.71
C THR A 14 3.41 1.28 -9.98
N GLY A 15 2.92 2.23 -10.80
CA GLY A 15 3.66 3.42 -11.19
C GLY A 15 4.83 3.14 -12.14
N ARG A 16 5.89 3.95 -12.04
CA ARG A 16 7.11 3.72 -12.82
C ARG A 16 8.01 2.74 -12.10
N GLU A 17 8.49 1.74 -12.86
CA GLU A 17 9.38 0.69 -12.38
C GLU A 17 10.71 0.78 -13.11
N THR A 18 11.77 0.27 -12.47
CA THR A 18 13.11 0.24 -13.06
C THR A 18 13.27 -1.02 -13.89
N PHE A 19 13.72 -0.84 -15.12
CA PHE A 19 13.99 -1.91 -16.06
C PHE A 19 15.44 -1.84 -16.56
N ILE A 20 15.99 -3.00 -16.92
CA ILE A 20 17.32 -3.12 -17.52
C ILE A 20 17.17 -3.68 -18.94
N LEU A 21 17.91 -3.13 -19.89
CA LEU A 21 18.01 -3.62 -21.27
C LEU A 21 19.47 -3.64 -21.71
N PRO A 22 19.88 -4.58 -22.57
CA PRO A 22 21.13 -4.51 -23.28
C PRO A 22 21.17 -3.30 -24.21
N VAL A 23 22.36 -2.70 -24.34
CA VAL A 23 22.59 -1.57 -25.23
C VAL A 23 23.73 -1.94 -26.16
N ASP A 24 23.50 -1.85 -27.47
CA ASP A 24 24.55 -1.97 -28.50
C ASP A 24 25.22 -0.62 -28.70
N TRP A 25 26.54 -0.57 -28.49
CA TRP A 25 27.40 0.59 -28.63
C TRP A 25 28.30 0.51 -29.87
N SER A 26 28.10 -0.47 -30.76
CA SER A 26 28.95 -0.69 -31.95
C SER A 26 28.77 0.39 -33.02
N GLY A 27 27.67 1.13 -33.02
CA GLY A 27 27.36 2.20 -33.96
C GLY A 27 27.74 3.60 -33.45
N THR A 28 27.38 4.63 -34.22
CA THR A 28 27.59 6.04 -33.85
C THR A 28 26.75 6.46 -32.65
N PHE A 29 25.61 5.82 -32.43
CA PHE A 29 24.70 6.05 -31.30
C PHE A 29 24.37 4.75 -30.61
N PRO A 30 24.13 4.77 -29.28
CA PRO A 30 23.66 3.59 -28.56
C PRO A 30 22.28 3.17 -29.06
N VAL A 31 22.07 1.88 -29.27
CA VAL A 31 20.83 1.29 -29.70
C VAL A 31 20.37 0.28 -28.65
N PHE A 32 19.13 0.42 -28.20
CA PHE A 32 18.50 -0.58 -27.31
C PHE A 32 18.17 -1.83 -28.14
N GLU A 33 18.58 -2.99 -27.64
CA GLU A 33 18.50 -4.26 -28.37
C GLU A 33 17.11 -4.62 -28.87
N ASN A 34 16.07 -4.19 -28.17
CA ASN A 34 14.70 -4.56 -28.50
C ASN A 34 13.90 -3.48 -29.28
N GLY A 35 14.46 -2.30 -29.53
CA GLY A 35 13.72 -1.23 -30.21
C GLY A 35 12.35 -0.97 -29.56
N LEU A 36 11.26 -1.11 -30.35
CA LEU A 36 9.87 -0.91 -29.90
C LEU A 36 9.18 -2.20 -29.43
N ILE A 37 9.89 -3.31 -29.28
CA ILE A 37 9.33 -4.60 -28.89
C ILE A 37 9.06 -4.58 -27.38
N PRO A 38 7.92 -5.09 -26.88
CA PRO A 38 7.67 -5.23 -25.46
C PRO A 38 8.80 -5.99 -24.75
N MET A 39 9.24 -5.49 -23.61
CA MET A 39 10.33 -6.10 -22.85
C MET A 39 9.98 -7.49 -22.36
N LYS A 40 10.95 -8.39 -22.43
CA LYS A 40 10.84 -9.70 -21.81
C LYS A 40 10.97 -9.57 -20.29
N PRO A 41 10.22 -10.36 -19.50
CA PRO A 41 10.30 -10.34 -18.05
C PRO A 41 11.65 -10.84 -17.52
N THR A 42 12.41 -11.53 -18.35
CA THR A 42 13.75 -12.07 -18.01
C THR A 42 14.73 -11.76 -19.11
N LEU A 43 15.96 -11.43 -18.72
CA LEU A 43 17.09 -11.22 -19.62
C LEU A 43 18.20 -12.23 -19.31
N LYS A 44 18.96 -12.61 -20.33
CA LYS A 44 20.16 -13.40 -20.12
C LYS A 44 21.21 -12.54 -19.42
N MET A 45 21.80 -13.08 -18.36
CA MET A 45 22.89 -12.41 -17.65
C MET A 45 24.05 -12.19 -18.60
N PRO A 46 24.65 -10.98 -18.65
CA PRO A 46 25.88 -10.74 -19.40
C PRO A 46 27.01 -11.64 -18.92
N SER A 47 27.90 -12.05 -19.82
CA SER A 47 29.09 -12.83 -19.44
C SER A 47 29.98 -12.02 -18.49
N GLY A 48 30.52 -12.67 -17.48
CA GLY A 48 31.39 -12.01 -16.49
C GLY A 48 30.66 -11.33 -15.33
N VAL A 49 29.32 -11.35 -15.31
CA VAL A 49 28.55 -10.89 -14.15
C VAL A 49 28.21 -12.11 -13.27
N GLU A 50 28.73 -12.11 -12.05
CA GLU A 50 28.39 -13.14 -11.08
C GLU A 50 26.95 -12.95 -10.59
N ASN A 51 26.22 -14.07 -10.47
CA ASN A 51 24.89 -14.05 -9.87
C ASN A 51 25.05 -13.86 -8.35
N GLN A 52 25.04 -12.62 -7.91
CA GLN A 52 24.96 -12.29 -6.50
C GLN A 52 23.50 -12.41 -6.05
N THR A 53 23.05 -13.62 -5.74
CA THR A 53 21.84 -13.78 -4.95
C THR A 53 22.03 -13.02 -3.66
N GLY A 54 21.22 -11.97 -3.50
CA GLY A 54 21.41 -10.99 -2.43
C GLY A 54 21.55 -11.68 -1.06
N LYS A 55 22.62 -11.38 -0.36
CA LYS A 55 22.90 -11.89 0.98
C LYS A 55 21.82 -11.56 2.01
N ASN A 56 20.87 -10.71 1.66
CA ASN A 56 19.84 -10.17 2.56
C ASN A 56 18.43 -10.77 2.38
N GLY A 57 18.27 -11.85 1.61
CA GLY A 57 16.97 -12.52 1.44
C GLY A 57 15.87 -11.70 0.75
N TYR A 58 16.15 -10.45 0.36
CA TYR A 58 15.20 -9.60 -0.34
C TYR A 58 15.29 -9.80 -1.85
N LEU A 59 14.18 -10.23 -2.45
CA LEU A 59 14.05 -10.33 -3.89
C LEU A 59 13.45 -9.02 -4.43
N PRO A 60 14.17 -8.23 -5.23
CA PRO A 60 13.67 -6.97 -5.80
C PRO A 60 12.63 -7.19 -6.90
N SER A 61 12.46 -8.41 -7.38
CA SER A 61 11.53 -8.80 -8.44
C SER A 61 11.00 -10.22 -8.24
N GLY A 62 9.94 -10.57 -8.97
CA GLY A 62 9.25 -11.87 -8.83
C GLY A 62 8.26 -11.88 -7.68
N ASN A 63 7.77 -13.06 -7.34
CA ASN A 63 6.84 -13.24 -6.23
C ASN A 63 7.59 -13.35 -4.91
N PHE A 64 7.12 -12.67 -3.89
CA PHE A 64 7.72 -12.69 -2.56
C PHE A 64 6.67 -12.55 -1.46
N VAL A 65 7.06 -12.89 -0.25
CA VAL A 65 6.34 -12.58 0.98
C VAL A 65 7.22 -11.63 1.79
N PHE A 66 6.67 -10.50 2.18
CA PHE A 66 7.24 -9.59 3.15
C PHE A 66 6.41 -9.65 4.43
N LYS A 67 7.06 -9.87 5.55
CA LYS A 67 6.44 -9.86 6.87
C LYS A 67 7.29 -9.02 7.79
N ASP A 68 6.66 -8.11 8.51
CA ASP A 68 7.25 -7.33 9.58
C ASP A 68 6.40 -7.53 10.83
N ASP A 69 6.97 -8.06 11.87
CA ASP A 69 6.32 -8.22 13.17
C ASP A 69 6.64 -7.06 14.11
N PHE A 70 7.43 -6.09 13.61
CA PHE A 70 7.84 -4.90 14.34
C PHE A 70 8.56 -5.20 15.67
N SER A 71 9.27 -6.32 15.72
CA SER A 71 10.08 -6.71 16.89
C SER A 71 11.47 -6.06 16.90
N ASP A 72 11.93 -5.56 15.75
CA ASP A 72 13.19 -4.85 15.63
C ASP A 72 13.08 -3.45 16.25
N LYS A 73 14.22 -2.93 16.75
CA LYS A 73 14.27 -1.56 17.31
C LYS A 73 14.16 -0.45 16.28
N THR A 74 14.30 -0.79 15.00
CA THR A 74 14.26 0.16 13.89
C THR A 74 13.34 -0.36 12.80
N LEU A 75 12.59 0.55 12.18
CA LEU A 75 11.75 0.22 11.03
C LEU A 75 12.60 -0.18 9.82
N ASP A 76 12.13 -1.18 9.09
CA ASP A 76 12.66 -1.53 7.79
C ASP A 76 12.61 -0.33 6.82
N LEU A 77 13.62 -0.19 5.97
CA LEU A 77 13.75 0.92 5.02
C LEU A 77 12.65 0.93 3.95
N ARG A 78 11.93 -0.18 3.77
CA ARG A 78 10.79 -0.28 2.84
C ARG A 78 9.56 0.47 3.32
N TRP A 79 9.47 0.78 4.62
CA TRP A 79 8.40 1.60 5.15
C TRP A 79 8.65 3.08 4.85
N ILE A 80 7.65 3.77 4.33
CA ILE A 80 7.74 5.16 3.85
C ILE A 80 6.69 6.01 4.56
N GLY A 81 7.11 7.15 5.10
CA GLY A 81 6.19 8.18 5.62
C GLY A 81 5.66 9.07 4.50
N LEU A 82 4.45 9.61 4.68
CA LEU A 82 3.85 10.55 3.74
C LEU A 82 4.21 11.98 4.12
N ARG A 83 5.01 12.66 3.26
CA ARG A 83 5.37 14.08 3.38
C ARG A 83 6.11 14.47 4.67
N GLY A 84 6.70 13.50 5.34
CA GLY A 84 7.46 13.75 6.56
C GLY A 84 8.22 12.53 7.02
N PRO A 85 9.14 12.70 7.98
CA PRO A 85 9.84 11.60 8.59
C PRO A 85 8.85 10.66 9.29
N ARG A 86 9.04 9.35 9.09
CA ARG A 86 8.21 8.33 9.77
C ARG A 86 8.50 8.27 11.28
N GLU A 87 9.68 8.67 11.66
CA GLU A 87 10.14 8.72 13.05
C GLU A 87 9.32 9.66 13.93
N ASP A 88 8.66 10.66 13.34
CA ASP A 88 7.86 11.65 14.08
C ASP A 88 6.53 11.05 14.62
N PHE A 89 6.04 9.94 14.05
CA PHE A 89 4.75 9.37 14.44
C PHE A 89 4.79 7.87 14.76
N VAL A 90 5.97 7.26 14.67
CA VAL A 90 6.18 5.84 14.94
C VAL A 90 6.92 5.65 16.24
N ASP A 91 6.44 4.74 17.07
CA ASP A 91 7.09 4.31 18.29
C ASP A 91 7.19 2.77 18.30
N MET A 92 8.42 2.26 18.41
CA MET A 92 8.69 0.83 18.48
C MET A 92 8.63 0.39 19.95
N THR A 93 7.66 -0.45 20.27
CA THR A 93 7.40 -0.91 21.64
C THR A 93 7.64 -2.43 21.76
N ASP A 94 7.71 -2.94 22.99
CA ASP A 94 7.79 -4.39 23.24
C ASP A 94 6.57 -5.18 22.74
N LYS A 95 5.47 -4.46 22.38
CA LYS A 95 4.24 -5.04 21.82
C LYS A 95 4.13 -4.87 20.31
N GLY A 96 5.14 -4.33 19.66
CA GLY A 96 5.16 -4.00 18.24
C GLY A 96 5.08 -2.51 17.97
N LEU A 97 4.65 -2.16 16.77
CA LEU A 97 4.55 -0.79 16.28
C LEU A 97 3.36 -0.05 16.91
N ARG A 98 3.63 1.15 17.44
CA ARG A 98 2.61 2.12 17.83
C ARG A 98 2.64 3.32 16.87
N ILE A 99 1.49 3.68 16.32
CA ILE A 99 1.32 4.89 15.49
C ILE A 99 0.67 5.97 16.32
N ILE A 100 1.28 7.15 16.34
CA ILE A 100 0.81 8.35 17.04
C ILE A 100 0.11 9.25 16.02
N PRO A 101 -1.22 9.51 16.15
CA PRO A 101 -1.94 10.31 15.16
C PRO A 101 -1.49 11.77 15.16
N PHE A 102 -1.24 12.32 13.96
CA PHE A 102 -1.10 13.77 13.76
C PHE A 102 -2.47 14.47 13.73
N THR A 103 -2.44 15.79 13.81
CA THR A 103 -3.62 16.66 13.67
C THR A 103 -3.97 16.97 12.21
N SER A 104 -3.55 16.12 11.29
CA SER A 104 -3.84 16.14 9.85
C SER A 104 -4.39 14.80 9.39
N ASN A 105 -5.18 14.81 8.34
CA ASN A 105 -5.71 13.59 7.77
C ASN A 105 -5.20 13.34 6.35
N ILE A 106 -5.52 12.17 5.82
CA ILE A 106 -5.02 11.69 4.52
C ILE A 106 -5.53 12.50 3.32
N ASN A 107 -6.59 13.31 3.48
CA ASN A 107 -7.14 14.19 2.45
C ASN A 107 -6.39 15.51 2.33
N GLU A 108 -5.43 15.78 3.24
CA GLU A 108 -4.67 17.02 3.27
C GLU A 108 -3.28 16.86 2.65
N VAL A 109 -2.79 17.94 2.02
CA VAL A 109 -1.39 18.02 1.53
C VAL A 109 -0.47 18.41 2.69
N LYS A 110 -0.40 17.56 3.72
CA LYS A 110 0.41 17.72 4.94
C LYS A 110 1.04 16.38 5.34
N PRO A 111 2.04 16.36 6.24
CA PRO A 111 2.48 15.13 6.90
C PRO A 111 1.31 14.47 7.60
N THR A 112 1.19 13.16 7.45
CA THR A 112 0.14 12.34 8.07
C THR A 112 0.75 11.14 8.78
N SER A 113 0.07 10.59 9.78
CA SER A 113 0.50 9.36 10.43
C SER A 113 0.17 8.15 9.56
N THR A 114 0.86 8.07 8.43
CA THR A 114 0.74 7.00 7.42
C THR A 114 2.08 6.33 7.21
N LEU A 115 2.11 5.02 7.35
CA LEU A 115 3.30 4.19 7.12
C LEU A 115 3.03 3.29 5.92
N PHE A 116 3.65 3.61 4.79
CA PHE A 116 3.37 2.99 3.50
C PHE A 116 4.41 1.96 3.07
N TYR A 117 3.93 0.99 2.33
CA TYR A 117 4.69 0.07 1.49
C TYR A 117 4.22 0.22 0.03
N ARG A 118 5.14 0.25 -0.92
CA ARG A 118 4.77 0.40 -2.35
C ARG A 118 4.06 -0.84 -2.87
N GLN A 119 3.00 -0.65 -3.63
CA GLN A 119 2.40 -1.72 -4.41
C GLN A 119 3.35 -2.11 -5.55
N GLN A 120 3.80 -3.36 -5.57
CA GLN A 120 4.75 -3.88 -6.55
C GLN A 120 4.12 -4.90 -7.51
N HIS A 121 2.90 -5.34 -7.24
CA HIS A 121 2.19 -6.35 -8.01
C HIS A 121 0.74 -5.94 -8.27
N ASN A 122 0.20 -6.42 -9.40
CA ASN A 122 -1.23 -6.30 -9.71
C ASN A 122 -2.06 -7.36 -8.97
N GLN A 123 -1.43 -8.43 -8.50
CA GLN A 123 -2.03 -9.46 -7.65
C GLN A 123 -1.27 -9.50 -6.33
N PHE A 124 -1.96 -9.20 -5.24
CA PHE A 124 -1.34 -9.21 -3.92
C PHE A 124 -2.36 -9.45 -2.81
N THR A 125 -1.85 -9.80 -1.65
CA THR A 125 -2.55 -9.75 -0.37
C THR A 125 -1.69 -8.98 0.62
N ALA A 126 -2.27 -7.95 1.25
CA ALA A 126 -1.64 -7.23 2.35
C ALA A 126 -2.57 -7.28 3.57
N ALA A 127 -2.00 -7.52 4.75
CA ALA A 127 -2.78 -7.60 5.98
C ALA A 127 -2.02 -6.99 7.16
N ALA A 128 -2.76 -6.44 8.11
CA ALA A 128 -2.24 -5.97 9.38
C ALA A 128 -3.19 -6.33 10.52
N THR A 129 -2.62 -6.80 11.62
CA THR A 129 -3.37 -7.04 12.85
C THR A 129 -3.15 -5.88 13.80
N MET A 130 -4.21 -5.33 14.37
CA MET A 130 -4.14 -4.19 15.25
C MET A 130 -5.02 -4.34 16.48
N GLU A 131 -4.59 -3.72 17.58
CA GLU A 131 -5.37 -3.45 18.77
C GLU A 131 -5.68 -1.96 18.79
N TYR A 132 -6.95 -1.59 18.69
CA TYR A 132 -7.34 -0.19 18.64
C TYR A 132 -8.71 0.06 19.22
N LYS A 133 -8.81 1.07 20.07
CA LYS A 133 -10.07 1.53 20.67
C LYS A 133 -10.18 3.04 20.52
N PRO A 134 -10.93 3.55 19.54
CA PRO A 134 -11.12 4.97 19.34
C PRO A 134 -11.82 5.61 20.55
N LYS A 135 -11.35 6.79 20.95
CA LYS A 135 -11.92 7.56 22.08
C LYS A 135 -13.02 8.50 21.59
N ASN A 136 -12.84 9.07 20.41
CA ASN A 136 -13.73 10.07 19.81
C ASN A 136 -14.20 9.62 18.42
N GLU A 137 -15.26 10.25 17.91
CA GLU A 137 -15.82 9.96 16.57
C GLU A 137 -14.91 10.35 15.42
N LYS A 138 -13.92 11.23 15.67
CA LYS A 138 -12.90 11.62 14.67
C LYS A 138 -11.69 10.69 14.68
N ASP A 139 -11.59 9.84 15.68
CA ASP A 139 -10.49 8.88 15.76
C ASP A 139 -10.68 7.76 14.73
N PHE A 140 -9.62 7.42 14.03
CA PHE A 140 -9.59 6.33 13.07
C PHE A 140 -8.22 5.67 13.06
N ALA A 141 -8.19 4.35 12.95
CA ALA A 141 -6.98 3.60 12.62
C ALA A 141 -7.32 2.39 11.74
N GLY A 142 -6.41 2.07 10.82
CA GLY A 142 -6.59 0.95 9.92
C GLY A 142 -5.54 0.87 8.82
N ILE A 143 -5.94 0.29 7.70
CA ILE A 143 -5.12 0.23 6.49
C ILE A 143 -5.67 1.20 5.44
N THR A 144 -4.80 1.61 4.54
CA THR A 144 -5.15 2.47 3.41
C THR A 144 -4.50 1.97 2.12
N CYS A 145 -5.21 2.10 1.00
CA CYS A 145 -4.65 2.03 -0.34
C CYS A 145 -4.69 3.43 -0.92
N TYR A 146 -3.53 3.99 -1.23
CA TYR A 146 -3.37 5.41 -1.48
C TYR A 146 -2.61 5.68 -2.79
N GLN A 147 -3.15 6.55 -3.63
CA GLN A 147 -2.43 7.13 -4.76
C GLN A 147 -2.09 8.60 -4.49
N ASN A 148 -3.06 9.37 -4.03
CA ASN A 148 -2.89 10.73 -3.54
C ASN A 148 -4.08 11.13 -2.63
N GLU A 149 -4.08 12.39 -2.13
CA GLU A 149 -5.11 12.90 -1.20
C GLU A 149 -6.52 12.91 -1.78
N ARG A 150 -6.66 12.83 -3.10
CA ARG A 150 -7.96 12.83 -3.80
C ARG A 150 -8.41 11.44 -4.25
N TYR A 151 -7.53 10.44 -4.16
CA TYR A 151 -7.76 9.08 -4.67
C TYR A 151 -7.16 8.05 -3.73
N HIS A 152 -7.99 7.51 -2.85
CA HIS A 152 -7.57 6.49 -1.89
C HIS A 152 -8.76 5.73 -1.30
N TYR A 153 -8.45 4.64 -0.64
CA TYR A 153 -9.34 3.90 0.25
C TYR A 153 -8.81 3.97 1.67
N VAL A 154 -9.70 4.13 2.65
CA VAL A 154 -9.40 3.89 4.05
C VAL A 154 -10.31 2.78 4.56
N PHE A 155 -9.73 1.83 5.29
CA PHE A 155 -10.40 0.67 5.84
C PHE A 155 -9.94 0.44 7.26
N GLY A 156 -10.80 0.68 8.24
CA GLY A 156 -10.38 0.65 9.63
C GLY A 156 -11.49 0.93 10.63
N ILE A 157 -11.09 1.09 11.87
CA ILE A 157 -11.98 1.23 13.03
C ILE A 157 -12.17 2.69 13.38
N THR A 158 -13.43 3.07 13.60
CA THR A 158 -13.85 4.37 14.11
C THR A 158 -14.92 4.19 15.17
N LYS A 159 -15.40 5.31 15.75
CA LYS A 159 -16.44 5.36 16.76
C LYS A 159 -17.64 6.19 16.30
N LYS A 160 -18.84 5.73 16.61
CA LYS A 160 -20.08 6.50 16.43
C LYS A 160 -20.91 6.39 17.71
N GLY A 161 -21.10 7.50 18.41
CA GLY A 161 -21.74 7.49 19.72
C GLY A 161 -20.99 6.62 20.72
N LYS A 162 -21.63 5.55 21.19
CA LYS A 162 -21.05 4.58 22.13
C LYS A 162 -20.45 3.35 21.45
N ASP A 163 -20.70 3.19 20.16
CA ASP A 163 -20.39 1.97 19.40
C ASP A 163 -19.17 2.12 18.53
N TYR A 164 -18.52 1.00 18.23
CA TYR A 164 -17.37 0.92 17.35
C TYR A 164 -17.77 0.32 16.01
N TYR A 165 -17.19 0.85 14.95
CA TYR A 165 -17.50 0.43 13.60
C TYR A 165 -16.23 0.20 12.81
N LEU A 166 -16.22 -0.86 12.05
CA LEU A 166 -15.31 -1.03 10.95
C LEU A 166 -15.96 -0.40 9.71
N ILE A 167 -15.23 0.44 9.02
CA ILE A 167 -15.72 1.12 7.82
C ILE A 167 -14.76 0.94 6.66
N LEU A 168 -15.32 0.90 5.46
CA LEU A 168 -14.62 1.06 4.20
C LEU A 168 -15.11 2.34 3.52
N GLN A 169 -14.21 3.30 3.32
CA GLN A 169 -14.51 4.54 2.62
C GLN A 169 -13.60 4.68 1.40
N ARG A 170 -14.17 5.10 0.30
CA ARG A 170 -13.49 5.51 -0.91
C ARG A 170 -13.47 7.03 -1.00
N THR A 171 -12.31 7.59 -1.32
CA THR A 171 -12.19 8.97 -1.80
C THR A 171 -11.81 8.93 -3.27
N GLU A 172 -12.64 9.53 -4.12
CA GLU A 172 -12.43 9.63 -5.56
C GLU A 172 -12.70 11.06 -6.00
N LYS A 173 -11.74 11.66 -6.73
CA LYS A 173 -11.78 13.09 -7.12
C LYS A 173 -11.95 14.03 -5.93
N GLY A 174 -11.51 13.61 -4.73
CA GLY A 174 -11.66 14.32 -3.48
C GLY A 174 -13.04 14.21 -2.84
N GLN A 175 -13.92 13.35 -3.35
CA GLN A 175 -15.24 13.09 -2.78
C GLN A 175 -15.24 11.76 -2.04
N ALA A 176 -15.56 11.81 -0.74
CA ALA A 176 -15.61 10.63 0.11
C ALA A 176 -16.99 9.92 0.02
N SER A 177 -16.98 8.60 -0.01
CA SER A 177 -18.18 7.76 0.02
C SER A 177 -17.93 6.50 0.84
N VAL A 178 -18.83 6.19 1.77
CA VAL A 178 -18.80 4.94 2.55
C VAL A 178 -19.34 3.81 1.69
N LEU A 179 -18.54 2.78 1.50
CA LEU A 179 -18.86 1.59 0.70
C LEU A 179 -19.36 0.42 1.56
N GLY A 180 -18.99 0.42 2.82
CA GLY A 180 -19.41 -0.60 3.77
C GLY A 180 -19.14 -0.18 5.20
N GLU A 181 -20.00 -0.64 6.08
CA GLU A 181 -19.91 -0.37 7.51
C GLU A 181 -20.47 -1.55 8.29
N VAL A 182 -19.81 -1.93 9.37
CA VAL A 182 -20.28 -2.97 10.28
C VAL A 182 -19.91 -2.63 11.71
N LYS A 183 -20.86 -2.81 12.62
CA LYS A 183 -20.62 -2.69 14.06
C LYS A 183 -19.73 -3.82 14.55
N ILE A 184 -18.71 -3.51 15.34
CA ILE A 184 -17.76 -4.48 15.89
C ILE A 184 -17.55 -4.25 17.39
N GLU A 185 -16.99 -5.28 18.03
CA GLU A 185 -16.40 -5.19 19.36
C GLU A 185 -14.88 -5.00 19.24
N THR A 186 -14.28 -4.17 20.08
CA THR A 186 -12.84 -3.83 20.04
C THR A 186 -12.06 -4.44 21.20
N GLU A 187 -12.62 -5.43 21.88
CA GLU A 187 -11.97 -6.12 23.01
C GLU A 187 -10.87 -7.10 22.52
N LYS A 188 -10.88 -7.43 21.24
CA LYS A 188 -9.95 -8.36 20.61
C LYS A 188 -9.22 -7.70 19.46
N PRO A 189 -8.00 -8.19 19.12
CA PRO A 189 -7.30 -7.74 17.93
C PRO A 189 -8.15 -7.95 16.68
N VAL A 190 -8.09 -6.98 15.77
CA VAL A 190 -8.74 -7.05 14.47
C VAL A 190 -7.67 -7.14 13.39
N THR A 191 -7.77 -8.15 12.52
CA THR A 191 -6.94 -8.24 11.32
C THR A 191 -7.69 -7.65 10.14
N LEU A 192 -7.09 -6.65 9.52
CA LEU A 192 -7.56 -6.04 8.28
C LEU A 192 -6.74 -6.59 7.13
N GLN A 193 -7.39 -6.86 6.00
CA GLN A 193 -6.75 -7.40 4.82
C GLN A 193 -7.29 -6.72 3.57
N VAL A 194 -6.40 -6.39 2.65
CA VAL A 194 -6.74 -6.05 1.28
C VAL A 194 -6.17 -7.10 0.33
N THR A 195 -6.99 -7.56 -0.60
CA THR A 195 -6.57 -8.43 -1.70
C THR A 195 -6.84 -7.73 -3.01
N ALA A 196 -5.92 -7.85 -3.96
CA ALA A 196 -6.09 -7.35 -5.32
C ALA A 196 -5.84 -8.45 -6.34
N ASN A 197 -6.66 -8.43 -7.39
CA ASN A 197 -6.48 -9.22 -8.60
C ASN A 197 -6.72 -8.29 -9.81
N GLY A 198 -5.66 -7.71 -10.35
CA GLY A 198 -5.77 -6.62 -11.31
C GLY A 198 -6.46 -5.42 -10.68
N ASP A 199 -7.60 -5.00 -11.25
CA ASP A 199 -8.40 -3.89 -10.74
C ASP A 199 -9.42 -4.29 -9.67
N ASP A 200 -9.60 -5.58 -9.40
CA ASP A 200 -10.55 -6.06 -8.42
C ASP A 200 -9.93 -6.07 -7.04
N TYR A 201 -10.30 -5.10 -6.20
CA TYR A 201 -9.87 -4.99 -4.81
C TYR A 201 -10.97 -5.47 -3.88
N ARG A 202 -10.58 -6.18 -2.81
CA ARG A 202 -11.50 -6.62 -1.75
C ARG A 202 -10.89 -6.30 -0.40
N PHE A 203 -11.72 -5.74 0.47
CA PHE A 203 -11.36 -5.41 1.84
C PHE A 203 -12.03 -6.40 2.78
N ASN A 204 -11.21 -7.13 3.51
CA ASN A 204 -11.65 -8.19 4.39
C ASN A 204 -11.18 -7.92 5.81
N TYR A 205 -11.89 -8.44 6.78
CA TYR A 205 -11.53 -8.34 8.19
C TYR A 205 -11.75 -9.67 8.91
N SER A 206 -10.98 -9.88 9.96
CA SER A 206 -11.14 -11.00 10.89
C SER A 206 -11.08 -10.48 12.32
N ILE A 207 -12.01 -10.90 13.13
CA ILE A 207 -12.03 -10.64 14.57
C ILE A 207 -11.60 -11.94 15.24
N ASP A 208 -10.57 -11.88 16.09
CA ASP A 208 -10.01 -13.03 16.82
C ASP A 208 -9.51 -14.20 15.95
N GLY A 209 -9.18 -13.95 14.69
CA GLY A 209 -8.55 -14.95 13.80
C GLY A 209 -9.48 -16.05 13.25
N LYS A 210 -10.79 -15.92 13.39
CA LYS A 210 -11.77 -16.96 13.01
C LYS A 210 -12.19 -17.00 11.54
N GLY A 211 -11.43 -16.40 10.66
CA GLY A 211 -11.75 -16.33 9.25
C GLY A 211 -11.98 -14.90 8.80
N PHE A 212 -12.00 -14.69 7.50
CA PHE A 212 -12.18 -13.37 6.91
C PHE A 212 -13.61 -13.16 6.43
N LEU A 213 -14.18 -12.02 6.75
CA LEU A 213 -15.44 -11.50 6.23
C LEU A 213 -15.13 -10.32 5.29
N ASN A 214 -15.85 -10.23 4.19
CA ASN A 214 -15.71 -9.13 3.24
C ASN A 214 -16.59 -7.94 3.64
N LEU A 215 -16.08 -6.72 3.47
CA LEU A 215 -16.84 -5.49 3.64
C LEU A 215 -16.84 -4.69 2.33
N GLY A 216 -18.01 -4.31 1.86
CA GLY A 216 -18.19 -3.47 0.66
C GLY A 216 -18.10 -4.21 -0.69
N GLY A 217 -17.94 -5.54 -0.68
CA GLY A 217 -17.86 -6.33 -1.91
C GLY A 217 -16.53 -6.18 -2.64
N THR A 218 -16.56 -6.28 -3.96
CA THR A 218 -15.42 -5.99 -4.84
C THR A 218 -15.50 -4.52 -5.26
N VAL A 219 -14.41 -3.79 -5.10
CA VAL A 219 -14.30 -2.37 -5.47
C VAL A 219 -13.21 -2.18 -6.52
N SER A 220 -13.28 -1.08 -7.27
CA SER A 220 -12.35 -0.83 -8.37
C SER A 220 -11.01 -0.32 -7.88
N GLY A 221 -9.92 -1.01 -8.22
CA GLY A 221 -8.54 -0.51 -8.08
C GLY A 221 -8.16 0.59 -9.07
N ASP A 222 -9.04 0.88 -10.02
CA ASP A 222 -8.86 1.85 -11.10
C ASP A 222 -8.56 3.26 -10.57
N ILE A 223 -9.28 3.67 -9.51
CA ILE A 223 -9.06 4.97 -8.86
C ILE A 223 -7.65 5.16 -8.32
N LEU A 224 -6.91 4.06 -8.10
CA LEU A 224 -5.53 4.06 -7.62
C LEU A 224 -4.51 4.02 -8.76
N SER A 225 -4.98 4.00 -10.02
CA SER A 225 -4.11 3.98 -11.17
C SER A 225 -3.60 5.37 -11.53
N THR A 226 -2.43 5.43 -12.15
CA THR A 226 -1.91 6.65 -12.77
C THR A 226 -2.87 7.20 -13.83
N ASN A 227 -3.66 6.33 -14.47
CA ASN A 227 -4.63 6.72 -15.50
C ASN A 227 -5.73 7.61 -14.94
N GLU A 228 -6.23 7.33 -13.74
CA GLU A 228 -7.32 8.09 -13.09
C GLU A 228 -6.80 9.19 -12.17
N ALA A 229 -5.86 8.84 -11.30
CA ALA A 229 -5.38 9.74 -10.26
C ALA A 229 -4.21 10.63 -10.68
N GLY A 230 -3.61 10.34 -11.84
CA GLY A 230 -2.39 11.00 -12.28
C GLY A 230 -1.15 10.54 -11.51
N GLY A 231 -0.06 11.31 -11.65
CA GLY A 231 1.20 11.00 -11.00
C GLY A 231 1.98 9.86 -11.68
N PHE A 232 3.05 9.41 -11.05
CA PHE A 232 3.93 8.37 -11.59
C PHE A 232 4.58 7.49 -10.50
N THR A 233 4.26 7.74 -9.23
CA THR A 233 4.83 6.99 -8.11
C THR A 233 4.16 5.64 -7.88
N GLY A 234 2.94 5.46 -8.38
CA GLY A 234 2.12 4.27 -8.15
C GLY A 234 1.41 4.28 -6.80
N ALA A 235 0.51 3.33 -6.63
CA ALA A 235 -0.24 3.16 -5.40
C ALA A 235 0.63 2.63 -4.26
N MET A 236 0.23 2.98 -3.05
CA MET A 236 0.84 2.51 -1.81
C MET A 236 -0.20 1.85 -0.93
N ILE A 237 0.21 0.88 -0.16
CA ILE A 237 -0.61 0.19 0.83
C ILE A 237 0.04 0.45 2.18
N GLY A 238 -0.72 0.80 3.20
CA GLY A 238 -0.09 1.13 4.46
C GLY A 238 -1.03 1.19 5.65
N LEU A 239 -0.40 1.48 6.78
CA LEU A 239 -1.06 1.73 8.05
C LEU A 239 -1.38 3.21 8.16
N TYR A 240 -2.54 3.55 8.66
CA TYR A 240 -2.99 4.92 8.81
C TYR A 240 -3.72 5.12 10.13
N ALA A 241 -3.41 6.23 10.81
CA ALA A 241 -4.16 6.67 11.98
C ALA A 241 -4.39 8.18 11.95
N THR A 242 -5.54 8.64 12.44
CA THR A 242 -5.87 10.06 12.60
C THR A 242 -6.80 10.28 13.78
N SER A 243 -6.78 11.51 14.33
CA SER A 243 -7.68 11.97 15.39
C SER A 243 -8.53 13.19 14.99
N VAL A 244 -8.55 13.53 13.71
CA VAL A 244 -9.26 14.71 13.18
C VAL A 244 -10.31 14.37 12.10
N GLY A 245 -10.61 13.10 11.92
CA GLY A 245 -11.48 12.57 10.88
C GLY A 245 -10.69 12.02 9.68
N TYR A 246 -11.32 11.15 8.92
CA TYR A 246 -10.71 10.36 7.83
C TYR A 246 -11.44 10.60 6.51
#